data_a0d59466ef758d9c59d06481f3ec0cb2
#
_entry.id   a0d59466ef758d9c59d06481f3ec0cb2
#
_cell.length_a   1.000
_cell.length_b   1.000
_cell.length_c   1.000
_cell.angle_alpha   90.00
_cell.angle_beta   90.00
_cell.angle_gamma   90.00
#
_symmetry.space_group_name_H-M   'P 1'
#
loop_
_entity.id
_entity.type
_entity.pdbx_description
1 polymer ?
#
loop_
_entity_poly.entity_id
_entity_poly.type
_entity_poly.pdbx_seq_one_letter_code
_entity_poly.pdbx_strand_id
1 'polypeptide(L)'
;LATSSAASDVYKRQCVYIAEIMENLDLPKNISASANPKSSTGRLDIFTRLIADNATEFEFVKSGYKGPLYIEISPRTFSVLVYEGSRLNQIRFRSGNYLLNDEEIKELHKNISLISGYDGSLDIKDGIPLSIDLSGMAEGLIGYRARKHTDLIDIQNIKYYKKEAFWEKVTTNDLTSDGLVLNPDEFYILASKEFVVIPETHAAEMLSLIHI
;
A
#
# COMPACT_ATOMS: atom_id res chain seq x y z
N LEU A 1 17.98 -6.35 -31.65
CA LEU A 1 16.53 -6.23 -31.74
C LEU A 1 15.96 -7.66 -31.68
N ALA A 2 15.73 -8.16 -30.47
CA ALA A 2 15.14 -9.48 -30.26
C ALA A 2 13.62 -9.36 -30.38
N THR A 3 13.03 -10.11 -31.29
CA THR A 3 11.59 -10.31 -31.35
C THR A 3 11.14 -11.04 -30.11
N SER A 4 10.27 -10.42 -29.32
CA SER A 4 9.78 -10.96 -28.06
C SER A 4 8.88 -12.18 -28.34
N SER A 5 9.34 -13.37 -27.92
CA SER A 5 8.47 -14.54 -27.81
C SER A 5 7.56 -14.42 -26.57
N ALA A 6 6.45 -15.15 -26.54
CA ALA A 6 5.52 -15.18 -25.39
C ALA A 6 6.23 -15.48 -24.03
N ALA A 7 7.36 -16.21 -24.08
CA ALA A 7 8.21 -16.44 -22.90
C ALA A 7 8.91 -15.17 -22.39
N SER A 8 9.23 -14.19 -23.26
CA SER A 8 9.83 -12.93 -22.83
C SER A 8 8.82 -11.99 -22.14
N ASP A 9 7.53 -12.11 -22.45
CA ASP A 9 6.49 -11.33 -21.82
C ASP A 9 6.15 -11.84 -20.40
N VAL A 10 6.30 -13.15 -20.16
CA VAL A 10 6.20 -13.72 -18.80
C VAL A 10 7.35 -13.21 -17.92
N TYR A 11 8.57 -13.12 -18.44
CA TYR A 11 9.71 -12.56 -17.71
C TYR A 11 9.54 -11.06 -17.40
N LYS A 12 8.94 -10.28 -18.30
CA LYS A 12 8.71 -8.83 -18.08
C LYS A 12 7.73 -8.53 -16.95
N ARG A 13 6.79 -9.45 -16.66
CA ARG A 13 5.83 -9.29 -15.53
C ARG A 13 6.47 -9.51 -14.15
N GLN A 14 7.68 -10.07 -14.09
CA GLN A 14 8.39 -10.34 -12.85
C GLN A 14 9.67 -9.49 -12.70
N CYS A 15 9.88 -8.48 -13.54
CA CYS A 15 11.05 -7.63 -13.43
C CYS A 15 11.01 -6.81 -12.15
N VAL A 16 12.07 -6.97 -11.36
CA VAL A 16 12.37 -6.16 -10.20
C VAL A 16 13.47 -5.20 -10.60
N TYR A 17 13.26 -3.92 -10.35
CA TYR A 17 14.23 -2.87 -10.59
C TYR A 17 14.80 -2.41 -9.26
N ILE A 18 16.11 -2.25 -9.18
CA ILE A 18 16.78 -1.59 -8.04
C ILE A 18 17.43 -0.33 -8.59
N ALA A 19 17.09 0.80 -7.99
CA ALA A 19 17.63 2.09 -8.36
C ALA A 19 18.12 2.85 -7.13
N GLU A 20 19.20 3.61 -7.27
CA GLU A 20 19.57 4.62 -6.29
C GLU A 20 18.55 5.76 -6.40
N ILE A 21 18.10 6.27 -5.25
CA ILE A 21 17.21 7.44 -5.21
C ILE A 21 18.05 8.71 -5.02
N MET A 22 17.45 9.85 -5.34
CA MET A 22 18.16 11.13 -5.32
C MET A 22 18.48 11.61 -3.90
N GLU A 23 17.75 11.13 -2.92
CA GLU A 23 17.87 11.53 -1.53
C GLU A 23 18.95 10.74 -0.81
N ASN A 24 19.76 11.45 -0.02
CA ASN A 24 20.70 10.91 0.92
C ASN A 24 20.31 11.32 2.34
N LEU A 25 20.63 10.49 3.33
CA LEU A 25 20.33 10.79 4.73
C LEU A 25 21.61 11.01 5.54
N ASP A 26 21.51 11.92 6.52
CA ASP A 26 22.46 12.09 7.62
C ASP A 26 21.64 12.28 8.90
N LEU A 27 21.23 11.14 9.50
CA LEU A 27 20.31 11.14 10.64
C LEU A 27 21.04 11.35 11.95
N PRO A 28 20.51 12.16 12.87
CA PRO A 28 20.94 12.19 14.26
C PRO A 28 20.82 10.81 14.94
N LYS A 29 21.61 10.56 15.97
CA LYS A 29 21.63 9.28 16.70
C LYS A 29 20.31 8.90 17.39
N ASN A 30 19.42 9.85 17.60
CA ASN A 30 18.10 9.66 18.23
C ASN A 30 16.94 9.65 17.24
N ILE A 31 17.22 9.71 15.94
CA ILE A 31 16.18 9.69 14.89
C ILE A 31 16.39 8.47 14.00
N SER A 32 15.35 7.66 13.88
CA SER A 32 15.21 6.61 12.88
C SER A 32 14.19 7.02 11.83
N ALA A 33 14.06 6.25 10.76
CA ALA A 33 13.03 6.48 9.79
C ALA A 33 12.41 5.16 9.29
N SER A 34 11.17 5.23 8.82
CA SER A 34 10.57 4.15 8.05
C SER A 34 9.95 4.69 6.76
N ALA A 35 9.98 3.90 5.73
CA ALA A 35 9.42 4.22 4.44
C ALA A 35 8.26 3.29 4.10
N ASN A 36 7.36 3.78 3.25
CA ASN A 36 6.28 2.99 2.69
C ASN A 36 5.97 3.50 1.28
N PRO A 37 5.38 2.67 0.41
CA PRO A 37 4.81 3.16 -0.83
C PRO A 37 3.80 4.28 -0.54
N LYS A 38 3.76 5.28 -1.41
CA LYS A 38 2.64 6.23 -1.38
C LYS A 38 1.34 5.50 -1.71
N SER A 39 0.22 5.94 -1.14
CA SER A 39 -1.09 5.33 -1.44
C SER A 39 -1.44 5.36 -2.94
N SER A 40 -0.97 6.37 -3.69
CA SER A 40 -1.10 6.41 -5.15
C SER A 40 -0.29 5.32 -5.85
N THR A 41 0.89 4.97 -5.33
CA THR A 41 1.76 3.89 -5.81
C THR A 41 1.12 2.54 -5.53
N GLY A 42 0.65 2.32 -4.30
CA GLY A 42 -0.03 1.08 -3.92
C GLY A 42 -1.32 0.84 -4.71
N ARG A 43 -2.10 1.88 -5.00
CA ARG A 43 -3.32 1.77 -5.83
C ARG A 43 -3.06 1.43 -7.29
N LEU A 44 -1.85 1.56 -7.78
CA LEU A 44 -1.43 1.11 -9.10
C LEU A 44 -0.75 -0.27 -9.08
N ASP A 45 -0.79 -0.96 -7.94
CA ASP A 45 -0.11 -2.24 -7.73
C ASP A 45 1.37 -2.18 -8.08
N ILE A 46 2.01 -1.06 -7.74
CA ILE A 46 3.45 -0.91 -7.83
C ILE A 46 4.02 -1.25 -6.45
N PHE A 47 4.61 -2.42 -6.34
CA PHE A 47 5.32 -2.80 -5.14
C PHE A 47 6.66 -2.07 -5.07
N THR A 48 6.93 -1.40 -3.95
CA THR A 48 8.21 -0.72 -3.73
C THR A 48 8.70 -0.97 -2.32
N ARG A 49 10.03 -1.11 -2.16
CA ARG A 49 10.69 -1.22 -0.85
C ARG A 49 11.90 -0.31 -0.80
N LEU A 50 12.05 0.42 0.31
CA LEU A 50 13.25 1.20 0.57
C LEU A 50 14.37 0.28 1.07
N ILE A 51 15.58 0.51 0.59
CA ILE A 51 16.81 -0.16 1.00
C ILE A 51 17.78 0.90 1.46
N ALA A 52 18.22 0.82 2.72
CA ALA A 52 19.36 1.58 3.22
C ALA A 52 20.62 0.74 3.10
N ASP A 53 21.77 1.37 2.90
CA ASP A 53 23.04 0.66 2.77
C ASP A 53 23.39 -0.08 4.08
N ASN A 54 23.86 -1.33 3.95
CA ASN A 54 24.14 -2.23 5.08
C ASN A 54 22.93 -2.50 6.01
N ALA A 55 21.68 -2.30 5.54
CA ALA A 55 20.49 -2.65 6.30
C ALA A 55 20.21 -4.16 6.22
N THR A 56 19.63 -4.71 7.28
CA THR A 56 19.15 -6.10 7.35
C THR A 56 17.64 -6.20 7.12
N GLU A 57 16.96 -5.06 7.05
CA GLU A 57 15.51 -4.95 6.91
C GLU A 57 15.18 -3.94 5.83
N PHE A 58 14.13 -4.21 5.07
CA PHE A 58 13.53 -3.25 4.15
C PHE A 58 12.72 -2.21 4.91
N GLU A 59 12.45 -1.06 4.28
CA GLU A 59 11.55 -0.03 4.78
C GLU A 59 12.04 0.68 6.06
N PHE A 60 13.10 0.24 6.68
CA PHE A 60 13.62 0.78 7.93
C PHE A 60 15.01 1.40 7.76
N VAL A 61 15.19 2.59 8.33
CA VAL A 61 16.48 3.29 8.42
C VAL A 61 16.82 3.50 9.89
N LYS A 62 17.90 2.86 10.34
CA LYS A 62 18.33 2.91 11.74
C LYS A 62 18.77 4.34 12.15
N SER A 63 18.65 4.61 13.44
CA SER A 63 19.11 5.86 14.04
C SER A 63 20.58 6.13 13.74
N GLY A 64 20.90 7.36 13.39
CA GLY A 64 22.25 7.77 13.06
C GLY A 64 22.76 7.28 11.71
N TYR A 65 21.87 6.79 10.83
CA TYR A 65 22.24 6.38 9.48
C TYR A 65 22.75 7.57 8.68
N LYS A 66 23.87 7.34 7.97
CA LYS A 66 24.43 8.30 7.03
C LYS A 66 24.79 7.57 5.74
N GLY A 67 24.17 7.98 4.63
CA GLY A 67 24.46 7.37 3.33
C GLY A 67 23.34 7.51 2.31
N PRO A 68 23.54 6.89 1.13
CA PRO A 68 22.57 6.84 0.06
C PRO A 68 21.41 5.92 0.42
N LEU A 69 20.33 6.08 -0.32
CA LEU A 69 19.15 5.21 -0.26
C LEU A 69 18.89 4.59 -1.62
N TYR A 70 18.34 3.40 -1.62
CA TYR A 70 17.93 2.67 -2.82
C TYR A 70 16.48 2.28 -2.73
N ILE A 71 15.87 2.03 -3.87
CA ILE A 71 14.49 1.57 -3.97
C ILE A 71 14.42 0.32 -4.84
N GLU A 72 13.73 -0.69 -4.34
CA GLU A 72 13.25 -1.79 -5.16
C GLU A 72 11.89 -1.40 -5.73
N ILE A 73 11.67 -1.63 -7.02
CA ILE A 73 10.42 -1.30 -7.72
C ILE A 73 9.98 -2.53 -8.51
N SER A 74 8.75 -2.98 -8.28
CA SER A 74 8.15 -4.10 -9.01
C SER A 74 6.70 -3.77 -9.39
N PRO A 75 6.44 -3.23 -10.58
CA PRO A 75 5.09 -3.09 -11.10
C PRO A 75 4.48 -4.47 -11.34
N ARG A 76 3.29 -4.74 -10.81
CA ARG A 76 2.66 -6.07 -10.88
C ARG A 76 1.52 -6.13 -11.89
N THR A 77 0.58 -5.21 -11.83
CA THR A 77 -0.61 -5.23 -12.69
C THR A 77 -0.49 -4.31 -13.89
N PHE A 78 -0.08 -3.06 -13.69
CA PHE A 78 -0.04 -2.07 -14.76
C PHE A 78 1.39 -1.80 -15.23
N SER A 79 1.55 -1.59 -16.53
CA SER A 79 2.77 -0.98 -17.06
C SER A 79 2.76 0.51 -16.74
N VAL A 80 3.84 1.00 -16.11
CA VAL A 80 3.94 2.39 -15.67
C VAL A 80 5.18 3.06 -16.22
N LEU A 81 5.03 4.32 -16.62
CA LEU A 81 6.12 5.18 -17.02
C LEU A 81 6.51 6.07 -15.85
N VAL A 82 7.75 5.95 -15.42
CA VAL A 82 8.36 6.74 -14.34
C VAL A 82 9.50 7.58 -14.91
N TYR A 83 9.80 8.67 -14.24
CA TYR A 83 10.83 9.63 -14.64
C TYR A 83 11.80 9.86 -13.49
N GLU A 84 12.95 10.42 -13.79
CA GLU A 84 13.83 10.97 -12.76
C GLU A 84 13.04 11.95 -11.86
N GLY A 85 13.16 11.81 -10.55
CA GLY A 85 12.41 12.58 -9.56
C GLY A 85 10.96 12.11 -9.32
N SER A 86 10.52 11.00 -9.93
CA SER A 86 9.22 10.40 -9.61
C SER A 86 9.16 9.95 -8.15
N ARG A 87 8.10 10.31 -7.44
CA ARG A 87 7.93 10.03 -6.01
C ARG A 87 7.04 8.82 -5.80
N LEU A 88 7.63 7.65 -5.62
CA LEU A 88 6.92 6.39 -5.41
C LEU A 88 6.73 6.06 -3.93
N ASN A 89 7.72 6.39 -3.10
CA ASN A 89 7.71 6.16 -1.64
C ASN A 89 7.55 7.45 -0.86
N GLN A 90 7.26 7.30 0.41
CA GLN A 90 7.30 8.34 1.43
C GLN A 90 8.11 7.84 2.61
N ILE A 91 8.82 8.72 3.28
CA ILE A 91 9.60 8.44 4.47
C ILE A 91 9.08 9.23 5.66
N ARG A 92 9.05 8.61 6.84
CA ARG A 92 8.66 9.24 8.10
C ARG A 92 9.80 9.12 9.08
N PHE A 93 10.19 10.25 9.64
CA PHE A 93 11.20 10.30 10.69
C PHE A 93 10.54 10.10 12.06
N ARG A 94 11.25 9.38 12.95
CA ARG A 94 10.72 8.99 14.24
C ARG A 94 11.78 9.22 15.34
N SER A 95 11.31 9.72 16.49
CA SER A 95 12.16 9.94 17.68
C SER A 95 11.43 9.43 18.92
N GLY A 96 12.15 8.72 19.79
CA GLY A 96 11.58 8.14 21.01
C GLY A 96 10.65 6.95 20.78
N ASN A 97 9.87 6.61 21.83
CA ASN A 97 8.82 5.60 21.72
C ASN A 97 7.57 6.24 21.10
N TYR A 98 7.15 5.75 19.95
CA TYR A 98 6.08 6.33 19.14
C TYR A 98 4.96 5.32 18.82
N LEU A 99 5.15 4.05 19.18
CA LEU A 99 4.14 3.01 18.98
C LEU A 99 3.29 2.89 20.23
N LEU A 100 1.98 2.97 20.06
CA LEU A 100 1.04 2.63 21.11
C LEU A 100 0.92 1.13 21.21
N ASN A 101 0.90 0.62 22.45
CA ASN A 101 0.53 -0.77 22.71
C ASN A 101 -1.01 -0.94 22.72
N ASP A 102 -1.48 -2.18 22.74
CA ASP A 102 -2.92 -2.47 22.66
C ASP A 102 -3.73 -1.83 23.78
N GLU A 103 -3.20 -1.73 25.01
CA GLU A 103 -3.89 -1.11 26.15
C GLU A 103 -4.01 0.41 25.95
N GLU A 104 -2.97 1.05 25.43
CA GLU A 104 -3.01 2.47 25.08
C GLU A 104 -3.99 2.74 23.94
N ILE A 105 -4.06 1.85 22.94
CA ILE A 105 -5.04 1.94 21.85
C ILE A 105 -6.47 1.75 22.39
N LYS A 106 -6.70 0.79 23.28
CA LYS A 106 -8.01 0.59 23.91
C LYS A 106 -8.46 1.82 24.73
N GLU A 107 -7.54 2.42 25.48
CA GLU A 107 -7.86 3.61 26.26
C GLU A 107 -8.13 4.82 25.33
N LEU A 108 -7.35 5.00 24.29
CA LEU A 108 -7.58 6.03 23.28
C LEU A 108 -8.92 5.83 22.58
N HIS A 109 -9.27 4.57 22.25
CA HIS A 109 -10.55 4.23 21.62
C HIS A 109 -11.75 4.55 22.51
N LYS A 110 -11.68 4.31 23.82
CA LYS A 110 -12.73 4.70 24.77
C LYS A 110 -12.98 6.20 24.76
N ASN A 111 -11.92 6.99 24.61
CA ASN A 111 -12.01 8.46 24.68
C ASN A 111 -12.45 9.10 23.35
N ILE A 112 -12.05 8.55 22.21
CA ILE A 112 -12.20 9.19 20.88
C ILE A 112 -12.98 8.34 19.89
N SER A 113 -13.31 7.07 20.21
CA SER A 113 -13.96 6.15 19.26
C SER A 113 -13.20 6.06 17.93
N LEU A 114 -11.98 5.50 17.99
CA LEU A 114 -11.08 5.39 16.82
C LEU A 114 -11.69 4.64 15.64
N ILE A 115 -12.63 3.75 15.92
CA ILE A 115 -13.26 2.89 14.91
C ILE A 115 -14.75 2.73 15.20
N SER A 116 -15.56 2.66 14.14
CA SER A 116 -17.00 2.39 14.20
C SER A 116 -17.43 1.51 13.02
N GLY A 117 -18.65 1.01 13.04
CA GLY A 117 -19.18 0.15 11.97
C GLY A 117 -18.76 -1.33 12.08
N TYR A 118 -18.15 -1.74 13.18
CA TYR A 118 -17.82 -3.13 13.44
C TYR A 118 -19.00 -3.89 14.08
N ASP A 119 -19.04 -5.21 13.87
CA ASP A 119 -20.06 -6.07 14.48
C ASP A 119 -19.53 -6.68 15.78
N GLY A 120 -20.35 -6.66 16.83
CA GLY A 120 -19.99 -7.25 18.13
C GLY A 120 -18.98 -6.45 18.93
N SER A 121 -18.04 -7.12 19.59
CA SER A 121 -16.98 -6.52 20.38
C SER A 121 -15.72 -6.31 19.52
N LEU A 122 -15.14 -5.12 19.59
CA LEU A 122 -13.86 -4.85 18.95
C LEU A 122 -12.73 -5.54 19.73
N ASP A 123 -12.06 -6.49 19.09
CA ASP A 123 -10.87 -7.15 19.65
C ASP A 123 -9.62 -6.41 19.15
N ILE A 124 -9.03 -5.62 20.05
CA ILE A 124 -7.76 -4.92 19.79
C ILE A 124 -6.63 -5.83 20.28
N LYS A 125 -5.95 -6.44 19.33
CA LYS A 125 -4.79 -7.29 19.54
C LYS A 125 -3.81 -7.11 18.39
N ASP A 126 -2.58 -6.74 18.72
CA ASP A 126 -1.54 -6.37 17.73
C ASP A 126 -2.01 -5.26 16.76
N GLY A 127 -2.87 -4.35 17.25
CA GLY A 127 -3.50 -3.29 16.49
C GLY A 127 -5.01 -3.44 16.34
N ILE A 128 -5.61 -2.66 15.45
CA ILE A 128 -7.05 -2.64 15.18
C ILE A 128 -7.34 -3.43 13.90
N PRO A 129 -8.12 -4.53 13.95
CA PRO A 129 -8.48 -5.29 12.76
C PRO A 129 -9.48 -4.51 11.89
N LEU A 130 -9.33 -4.60 10.57
CA LEU A 130 -10.28 -4.09 9.59
C LEU A 130 -10.79 -5.22 8.72
N SER A 131 -12.08 -5.23 8.43
CA SER A 131 -12.75 -6.22 7.60
C SER A 131 -13.16 -5.65 6.24
N ILE A 132 -13.39 -6.51 5.26
CA ILE A 132 -13.84 -6.10 3.93
C ILE A 132 -15.37 -5.89 3.97
N ASP A 133 -15.82 -4.77 3.38
CA ASP A 133 -17.25 -4.53 3.18
C ASP A 133 -17.73 -5.17 1.86
N LEU A 134 -18.60 -6.14 1.98
CA LEU A 134 -19.28 -6.79 0.85
C LEU A 134 -20.76 -6.41 0.76
N SER A 135 -21.27 -5.52 1.62
CA SER A 135 -22.69 -5.10 1.59
C SER A 135 -23.02 -4.25 0.37
N GLY A 136 -22.02 -3.63 -0.21
CA GLY A 136 -22.16 -2.75 -1.36
C GLY A 136 -22.59 -1.32 -1.01
N MET A 137 -21.97 -0.38 -1.67
CA MET A 137 -22.33 1.04 -1.67
C MET A 137 -23.46 1.31 -2.67
N ALA A 138 -23.65 2.57 -3.08
CA ALA A 138 -24.60 2.94 -4.12
C ALA A 138 -24.46 2.05 -5.38
N GLU A 139 -25.60 1.62 -5.93
CA GLU A 139 -25.67 0.68 -7.06
C GLU A 139 -25.03 -0.70 -6.78
N GLY A 140 -24.90 -1.09 -5.51
CA GLY A 140 -24.29 -2.36 -5.12
C GLY A 140 -22.78 -2.43 -5.36
N LEU A 141 -22.08 -1.31 -5.51
CA LEU A 141 -20.63 -1.29 -5.73
C LEU A 141 -19.90 -1.75 -4.48
N ILE A 142 -19.09 -2.81 -4.60
CA ILE A 142 -18.20 -3.32 -3.55
C ILE A 142 -16.79 -2.73 -3.70
N GLY A 143 -16.31 -2.60 -4.93
CA GLY A 143 -14.97 -2.15 -5.20
C GLY A 143 -14.60 -2.20 -6.68
N TYR A 144 -13.33 -2.35 -6.93
CA TYR A 144 -12.79 -2.39 -8.29
C TYR A 144 -11.78 -3.51 -8.44
N ARG A 145 -11.79 -4.16 -9.61
CA ARG A 145 -10.77 -5.09 -10.07
C ARG A 145 -9.97 -4.45 -11.19
N ALA A 146 -8.66 -4.59 -11.17
CA ALA A 146 -7.80 -4.11 -12.22
C ALA A 146 -8.00 -4.90 -13.51
N ARG A 147 -8.07 -4.19 -14.65
CA ARG A 147 -8.10 -4.82 -15.98
C ARG A 147 -6.71 -5.34 -16.35
N LYS A 148 -6.68 -6.45 -17.04
CA LYS A 148 -5.46 -7.00 -17.66
C LYS A 148 -5.23 -6.34 -19.03
N HIS A 149 -3.96 -6.23 -19.44
CA HIS A 149 -3.58 -5.73 -20.76
C HIS A 149 -4.06 -4.31 -21.09
N THR A 150 -3.97 -3.43 -20.11
CA THR A 150 -4.28 -2.01 -20.26
C THR A 150 -3.14 -1.25 -20.96
N ASP A 151 -3.44 -0.03 -21.38
CA ASP A 151 -2.44 0.92 -21.85
C ASP A 151 -1.44 1.29 -20.76
N LEU A 152 -0.32 1.88 -21.18
CA LEU A 152 0.72 2.42 -20.32
C LEU A 152 0.18 3.57 -19.45
N ILE A 153 0.46 3.55 -18.17
CA ILE A 153 0.16 4.64 -17.25
C ILE A 153 1.40 5.53 -17.09
N ASP A 154 1.30 6.77 -17.54
CA ASP A 154 2.27 7.81 -17.21
C ASP A 154 1.87 8.45 -15.89
N ILE A 155 2.68 8.26 -14.85
CA ILE A 155 2.37 8.73 -13.49
C ILE A 155 2.40 10.26 -13.32
N GLN A 156 2.93 11.00 -14.28
CA GLN A 156 2.89 12.47 -14.29
C GLN A 156 1.53 13.01 -14.76
N ASN A 157 0.78 12.24 -15.53
CA ASN A 157 -0.51 12.63 -16.09
C ASN A 157 -1.65 12.45 -15.07
N ILE A 158 -1.64 13.23 -14.01
CA ILE A 158 -2.62 13.17 -12.92
C ILE A 158 -4.02 13.52 -13.43
N LYS A 159 -5.03 12.67 -13.10
CA LYS A 159 -6.45 12.83 -13.52
C LYS A 159 -6.69 12.74 -15.04
N TYR A 160 -5.73 12.31 -15.81
CA TYR A 160 -5.87 12.18 -17.26
C TYR A 160 -6.66 10.94 -17.66
N TYR A 161 -6.44 9.83 -16.98
CA TYR A 161 -6.98 8.53 -17.34
C TYR A 161 -8.42 8.34 -16.86
N LYS A 162 -9.26 7.77 -17.75
CA LYS A 162 -10.59 7.31 -17.37
C LYS A 162 -10.47 6.01 -16.59
N LYS A 163 -11.08 5.94 -15.42
CA LYS A 163 -10.99 4.75 -14.55
C LYS A 163 -11.48 3.48 -15.23
N GLU A 164 -12.49 3.57 -16.06
CA GLU A 164 -13.12 2.46 -16.78
C GLU A 164 -12.17 1.78 -17.78
N ALA A 165 -11.11 2.48 -18.24
CA ALA A 165 -10.08 1.89 -19.08
C ALA A 165 -9.15 0.93 -18.31
N PHE A 166 -9.01 1.13 -16.99
CA PHE A 166 -8.08 0.40 -16.14
C PHE A 166 -8.76 -0.47 -15.08
N TRP A 167 -10.02 -0.19 -14.77
CA TRP A 167 -10.75 -0.81 -13.68
C TRP A 167 -12.12 -1.29 -14.09
N GLU A 168 -12.49 -2.47 -13.61
CA GLU A 168 -13.84 -3.02 -13.64
C GLU A 168 -14.50 -2.83 -12.28
N LYS A 169 -15.79 -2.48 -12.29
CA LYS A 169 -16.59 -2.46 -11.07
C LYS A 169 -16.76 -3.90 -10.57
N VAL A 170 -16.60 -4.09 -9.26
CA VAL A 170 -17.01 -5.30 -8.55
C VAL A 170 -18.26 -4.91 -7.76
N THR A 171 -19.33 -5.66 -7.97
CA THR A 171 -20.65 -5.35 -7.41
C THR A 171 -21.21 -6.52 -6.61
N THR A 172 -22.31 -6.32 -5.91
CA THR A 172 -23.02 -7.40 -5.20
C THR A 172 -23.48 -8.53 -6.12
N ASN A 173 -23.57 -8.30 -7.44
CA ASN A 173 -23.89 -9.35 -8.41
C ASN A 173 -22.70 -10.30 -8.67
N ASP A 174 -21.50 -9.91 -8.29
CA ASP A 174 -20.27 -10.73 -8.41
C ASP A 174 -20.06 -11.63 -7.18
N LEU A 175 -20.94 -11.52 -6.17
CA LEU A 175 -20.90 -12.37 -4.98
C LEU A 175 -21.44 -13.76 -5.28
N THR A 176 -20.81 -14.75 -4.67
CA THR A 176 -21.37 -16.10 -4.49
C THR A 176 -22.18 -16.16 -3.20
N SER A 177 -22.84 -17.32 -2.91
CA SER A 177 -23.49 -17.54 -1.62
C SER A 177 -22.55 -17.40 -0.42
N ASP A 178 -21.25 -17.61 -0.61
CA ASP A 178 -20.25 -17.70 0.44
C ASP A 178 -19.30 -16.48 0.48
N GLY A 179 -19.47 -15.51 -0.44
CA GLY A 179 -18.69 -14.29 -0.48
C GLY A 179 -18.11 -13.94 -1.85
N LEU A 180 -17.08 -13.10 -1.89
CA LEU A 180 -16.40 -12.68 -3.11
C LEU A 180 -15.19 -13.60 -3.37
N VAL A 181 -15.13 -14.19 -4.55
CA VAL A 181 -13.95 -14.97 -4.97
C VAL A 181 -12.88 -14.01 -5.51
N LEU A 182 -11.72 -13.99 -4.84
CA LEU A 182 -10.53 -13.29 -5.31
C LEU A 182 -9.65 -14.27 -6.09
N ASN A 183 -9.39 -13.98 -7.35
CA ASN A 183 -8.56 -14.84 -8.19
C ASN A 183 -7.06 -14.52 -8.02
N PRO A 184 -6.17 -15.51 -8.16
CA PRO A 184 -4.74 -15.26 -8.23
C PRO A 184 -4.38 -14.33 -9.39
N ASP A 185 -3.30 -13.59 -9.26
CA ASP A 185 -2.80 -12.65 -10.27
C ASP A 185 -3.82 -11.57 -10.70
N GLU A 186 -4.78 -11.28 -9.85
CA GLU A 186 -5.71 -10.17 -10.00
C GLU A 186 -5.55 -9.19 -8.83
N PHE A 187 -5.68 -7.91 -9.14
CA PHE A 187 -5.55 -6.85 -8.13
C PHE A 187 -6.91 -6.22 -7.87
N TYR A 188 -7.28 -6.15 -6.60
CA TYR A 188 -8.57 -5.62 -6.15
C TYR A 188 -8.37 -4.43 -5.21
N ILE A 189 -9.23 -3.44 -5.33
CA ILE A 189 -9.39 -2.36 -4.36
C ILE A 189 -10.78 -2.46 -3.79
N LEU A 190 -10.87 -2.81 -2.50
CA LEU A 190 -12.11 -2.97 -1.76
C LEU A 190 -12.14 -1.98 -0.60
N ALA A 191 -13.32 -1.66 -0.09
CA ALA A 191 -13.49 -0.82 1.08
C ALA A 191 -13.49 -1.66 2.37
N SER A 192 -13.07 -1.05 3.46
CA SER A 192 -13.30 -1.60 4.80
C SER A 192 -14.74 -1.35 5.23
N LYS A 193 -15.28 -2.27 6.03
CA LYS A 193 -16.57 -2.11 6.68
C LYS A 193 -16.52 -1.03 7.76
N GLU A 194 -15.40 -0.95 8.43
CA GLU A 194 -15.19 -0.05 9.53
C GLU A 194 -14.82 1.37 9.04
N PHE A 195 -15.31 2.35 9.77
CA PHE A 195 -14.89 3.74 9.64
C PHE A 195 -13.82 4.05 10.68
N VAL A 196 -12.69 4.62 10.24
CA VAL A 196 -11.55 4.92 11.09
C VAL A 196 -11.42 6.42 11.29
N VAL A 197 -11.27 6.84 12.56
CA VAL A 197 -10.97 8.21 12.96
C VAL A 197 -9.55 8.24 13.52
N ILE A 198 -8.67 9.04 12.92
CA ILE A 198 -7.31 9.23 13.39
C ILE A 198 -7.23 10.64 14.01
N PRO A 199 -6.96 10.76 15.33
CA PRO A 199 -6.79 12.06 15.97
C PRO A 199 -5.60 12.82 15.35
N GLU A 200 -5.67 14.16 15.36
CA GLU A 200 -4.63 15.03 14.77
C GLU A 200 -3.23 14.81 15.38
N THR A 201 -3.18 14.34 16.62
CA THR A 201 -1.94 14.05 17.37
C THR A 201 -1.35 12.69 17.05
N HIS A 202 -2.04 11.87 16.24
CA HIS A 202 -1.67 10.49 15.94
C HIS A 202 -1.55 10.26 14.43
N ALA A 203 -0.89 9.17 14.09
CA ALA A 203 -0.88 8.62 12.74
C ALA A 203 -1.15 7.11 12.83
N ALA A 204 -1.78 6.56 11.81
CA ALA A 204 -1.98 5.12 11.69
C ALA A 204 -1.22 4.59 10.48
N GLU A 205 -0.72 3.39 10.61
CA GLU A 205 -0.10 2.63 9.54
C GLU A 205 -0.90 1.34 9.32
N MET A 206 -1.24 1.07 8.06
CA MET A 206 -1.94 -0.16 7.69
C MET A 206 -0.90 -1.25 7.45
N LEU A 207 -1.01 -2.32 8.20
CA LEU A 207 -0.14 -3.49 8.08
C LEU A 207 -0.90 -4.63 7.41
N SER A 208 -0.19 -5.41 6.59
CA SER A 208 -0.75 -6.62 6.01
C SER A 208 -0.68 -7.77 7.01
N LEU A 209 -1.76 -8.55 7.16
CA LEU A 209 -1.79 -9.75 8.00
C LEU A 209 -0.86 -10.86 7.51
N ILE A 210 -0.41 -10.81 6.26
CA ILE A 210 0.55 -11.79 5.70
C ILE A 210 1.91 -11.71 6.42
N HIS A 211 2.20 -10.60 7.07
CA HIS A 211 3.47 -10.41 7.80
C HIS A 211 3.38 -10.74 9.29
N ILE A 212 2.24 -11.22 9.73
CA ILE A 212 1.99 -11.75 11.08
C ILE A 212 2.05 -13.26 11.04
#